data_a40e800047a71f0cbe7b6dc55b9c8d8e
#
_entry.id   a40e800047a71f0cbe7b6dc55b9c8d8e
#
_cell.length_a   1.000
_cell.length_b   1.000
_cell.length_c   1.000
_cell.angle_alpha   90.00
_cell.angle_beta   90.00
_cell.angle_gamma   90.00
#
_symmetry.space_group_name_H-M   'P 1'
#
loop_
_entity.id
_entity.type
_entity.pdbx_description
1 polymer ?
#
loop_
_entity_poly.entity_id
_entity_poly.type
_entity_poly.pdbx_seq_one_letter_code
_entity_poly.pdbx_strand_id
1 'polypeptide(L)'
;IGLAVHTPTYYKLTYTTGALLTSDLFLPNEAGDETLTRTTVDTYSALGGRDMDRDFKLQTPWVFNASLGYTVGNNLALGAEYEYEDYSSMKFKYPEGDEMAWETGEADLCMKGVSTLRLGAEYKPIPAFSLRAGYNYSTAAYKKDAIKALPSNSINTDTDFANSKSMNTFTLGIGYRFSSFYADLAYKFD
;
A
#
# COMPACT_ATOMS: atom_id res chain seq x y z
N ILE A 1 7.61 27.46 7.85
CA ILE A 1 7.14 26.34 8.68
C ILE A 1 5.69 26.08 8.27
N GLY A 2 5.38 24.81 8.00
CA GLY A 2 4.03 24.35 7.69
C GLY A 2 3.58 23.25 8.64
N LEU A 3 2.30 23.28 9.01
CA LEU A 3 1.63 22.19 9.73
C LEU A 3 0.35 21.86 8.98
N ALA A 4 0.09 20.57 8.77
CA ALA A 4 -1.14 20.11 8.16
C ALA A 4 -1.67 18.87 8.89
N VAL A 5 -2.99 18.78 8.94
CA VAL A 5 -3.70 17.62 9.47
C VAL A 5 -4.71 17.19 8.41
N HIS A 6 -4.64 15.94 7.99
CA HIS A 6 -5.61 15.36 7.08
C HIS A 6 -6.57 14.47 7.85
N THR A 7 -7.85 14.71 7.65
CA THR A 7 -8.90 13.85 8.22
C THR A 7 -8.93 12.50 7.50
N PRO A 8 -9.48 11.46 8.13
CA PRO A 8 -9.72 10.19 7.47
C PRO A 8 -10.48 10.33 6.16
N THR A 9 -10.07 9.57 5.17
CA THR A 9 -10.76 9.41 3.90
C THR A 9 -11.63 8.15 3.96
N TYR A 10 -12.80 8.21 3.35
CA TYR A 10 -13.74 7.10 3.30
C TYR A 10 -13.84 6.57 1.88
N TYR A 11 -13.50 5.31 1.69
CA TYR A 11 -13.60 4.61 0.41
C TYR A 11 -14.76 3.63 0.44
N LYS A 12 -15.47 3.52 -0.68
CA LYS A 12 -16.33 2.38 -1.01
C LYS A 12 -15.54 1.46 -1.94
N LEU A 13 -15.37 0.24 -1.55
CA LEU A 13 -14.56 -0.74 -2.25
C LEU A 13 -15.37 -2.01 -2.47
N THR A 14 -15.16 -2.64 -3.62
CA THR A 14 -15.67 -3.98 -3.93
C THR A 14 -14.49 -4.88 -4.22
N TYR A 15 -14.44 -6.06 -3.62
CA TYR A 15 -13.49 -7.08 -4.04
C TYR A 15 -14.22 -8.31 -4.50
N THR A 16 -13.70 -8.90 -5.58
CA THR A 16 -14.22 -10.16 -6.14
C THR A 16 -13.23 -11.25 -5.77
N THR A 17 -13.75 -12.35 -5.20
CA THR A 17 -12.95 -13.52 -4.88
C THR A 17 -13.32 -14.68 -5.78
N GLY A 18 -12.33 -15.48 -6.15
CA GLY A 18 -12.54 -16.70 -6.92
C GLY A 18 -11.62 -17.81 -6.41
N ALA A 19 -12.10 -19.03 -6.45
CA ALA A 19 -11.32 -20.22 -6.17
C ALA A 19 -11.58 -21.27 -7.24
N LEU A 20 -10.52 -21.97 -7.63
CA LEU A 20 -10.58 -23.10 -8.55
C LEU A 20 -10.08 -24.34 -7.80
N LEU A 21 -10.94 -25.36 -7.71
CA LEU A 21 -10.58 -26.67 -7.18
C LEU A 21 -10.50 -27.66 -8.32
N THR A 22 -9.34 -28.29 -8.46
CA THR A 22 -9.17 -29.42 -9.39
C THR A 22 -8.81 -30.66 -8.56
N SER A 23 -9.56 -31.75 -8.77
CA SER A 23 -9.35 -33.04 -8.13
C SER A 23 -9.16 -34.13 -9.19
N ASP A 24 -8.08 -34.88 -9.07
CA ASP A 24 -7.79 -36.03 -9.90
C ASP A 24 -7.95 -37.28 -9.02
N LEU A 25 -8.98 -38.07 -9.29
CA LEU A 25 -9.31 -39.27 -8.53
C LEU A 25 -9.37 -40.48 -9.47
N PHE A 26 -8.87 -41.61 -8.99
CA PHE A 26 -9.12 -42.90 -9.61
C PHE A 26 -10.49 -43.41 -9.11
N LEU A 27 -11.47 -43.42 -10.01
CA LEU A 27 -12.80 -43.90 -9.70
C LEU A 27 -13.11 -45.16 -10.51
N PRO A 28 -13.78 -46.15 -9.93
CA PRO A 28 -14.22 -47.35 -10.66
C PRO A 28 -15.26 -46.94 -11.71
N ASN A 29 -15.06 -47.44 -12.93
CA ASN A 29 -16.09 -47.37 -13.99
C ASN A 29 -17.16 -48.45 -13.80
N GLU A 30 -18.16 -48.49 -14.68
CA GLU A 30 -19.22 -49.47 -14.64
C GLU A 30 -18.73 -50.94 -14.78
N ALA A 31 -17.56 -51.15 -15.38
CA ALA A 31 -16.92 -52.44 -15.53
C ALA A 31 -16.04 -52.81 -14.31
N GLY A 32 -15.87 -51.91 -13.34
CA GLY A 32 -15.05 -52.09 -12.15
C GLY A 32 -13.59 -51.74 -12.33
N ASP A 33 -13.17 -51.24 -13.50
CA ASP A 33 -11.79 -50.77 -13.73
C ASP A 33 -11.63 -49.35 -13.18
N GLU A 34 -10.49 -49.09 -12.57
CA GLU A 34 -10.14 -47.73 -12.08
C GLU A 34 -9.76 -46.83 -13.24
N THR A 35 -10.44 -45.71 -13.37
CA THR A 35 -10.12 -44.66 -14.35
C THR A 35 -9.83 -43.35 -13.68
N LEU A 36 -8.81 -42.63 -14.20
CA LEU A 36 -8.49 -41.29 -13.73
C LEU A 36 -9.63 -40.33 -14.14
N THR A 37 -10.32 -39.82 -13.15
CA THR A 37 -11.38 -38.82 -13.33
C THR A 37 -10.90 -37.47 -12.80
N ARG A 38 -10.84 -36.50 -13.68
CA ARG A 38 -10.54 -35.10 -13.32
C ARG A 38 -11.84 -34.33 -13.17
N THR A 39 -12.04 -33.75 -11.99
CA THR A 39 -13.16 -32.86 -11.71
C THR A 39 -12.63 -31.48 -11.38
N THR A 40 -13.14 -30.47 -12.05
CA THR A 40 -12.80 -29.06 -11.81
C THR A 40 -14.06 -28.31 -11.46
N VAL A 41 -14.03 -27.60 -10.33
CA VAL A 41 -15.11 -26.73 -9.87
C VAL A 41 -14.50 -25.36 -9.55
N ASP A 42 -15.07 -24.33 -10.13
CA ASP A 42 -14.77 -22.95 -9.81
C ASP A 42 -15.91 -22.28 -9.06
N THR A 43 -15.61 -21.20 -8.32
CA THR A 43 -16.60 -20.48 -7.53
C THR A 43 -17.70 -19.87 -8.38
N TYR A 44 -17.38 -19.38 -9.58
CA TYR A 44 -18.36 -18.79 -10.49
C TYR A 44 -19.41 -19.82 -10.91
N SER A 45 -18.97 -21.00 -11.35
CA SER A 45 -19.86 -22.10 -11.72
C SER A 45 -20.68 -22.61 -10.52
N ALA A 46 -20.03 -22.74 -9.35
CA ALA A 46 -20.70 -23.21 -8.12
C ALA A 46 -21.79 -22.24 -7.62
N LEU A 47 -21.63 -20.95 -7.89
CA LEU A 47 -22.61 -19.90 -7.56
C LEU A 47 -23.64 -19.64 -8.66
N GLY A 48 -23.72 -20.52 -9.68
CA GLY A 48 -24.69 -20.41 -10.77
C GLY A 48 -24.42 -19.24 -11.71
N GLY A 49 -23.14 -18.94 -12.00
CA GLY A 49 -22.73 -17.90 -12.91
C GLY A 49 -22.73 -16.50 -12.28
N ARG A 50 -22.41 -16.41 -11.00
CA ARG A 50 -22.27 -15.13 -10.28
C ARG A 50 -20.86 -14.99 -9.71
N ASP A 51 -20.33 -13.77 -9.77
CA ASP A 51 -19.11 -13.42 -9.06
C ASP A 51 -19.36 -13.35 -7.56
N MET A 52 -18.33 -13.66 -6.78
CA MET A 52 -18.34 -13.58 -5.32
C MET A 52 -17.86 -12.21 -4.90
N ASP A 53 -18.70 -11.21 -5.16
CA ASP A 53 -18.44 -9.82 -4.83
C ASP A 53 -18.75 -9.51 -3.37
N ARG A 54 -17.91 -8.72 -2.75
CA ARG A 54 -18.13 -8.21 -1.41
C ARG A 54 -17.81 -6.72 -1.34
N ASP A 55 -18.85 -5.95 -1.04
CA ASP A 55 -18.71 -4.52 -0.81
C ASP A 55 -18.31 -4.24 0.63
N PHE A 56 -17.45 -3.25 0.82
CA PHE A 56 -17.07 -2.75 2.12
C PHE A 56 -16.68 -1.28 2.06
N LYS A 57 -16.61 -0.66 3.22
CA LYS A 57 -16.11 0.71 3.38
C LYS A 57 -14.80 0.67 4.16
N LEU A 58 -13.80 1.41 3.67
CA LEU A 58 -12.53 1.61 4.35
C LEU A 58 -12.44 3.06 4.83
N GLN A 59 -12.16 3.23 6.11
CA GLN A 59 -11.79 4.52 6.70
C GLN A 59 -10.28 4.52 6.94
N THR A 60 -9.58 5.49 6.32
CA THR A 60 -8.14 5.66 6.51
C THR A 60 -7.82 6.32 7.86
N PRO A 61 -6.57 6.27 8.32
CA PRO A 61 -6.12 7.01 9.50
C PRO A 61 -6.16 8.53 9.31
N TRP A 62 -5.90 9.24 10.40
CA TRP A 62 -5.49 10.64 10.37
C TRP A 62 -4.03 10.72 9.93
N VAL A 63 -3.70 11.77 9.15
CA VAL A 63 -2.32 12.08 8.77
C VAL A 63 -1.91 13.41 9.39
N PHE A 64 -0.76 13.40 10.06
CA PHE A 64 -0.15 14.60 10.65
C PHE A 64 1.13 14.92 9.89
N ASN A 65 1.25 16.14 9.44
CA ASN A 65 2.39 16.60 8.64
C ASN A 65 2.97 17.89 9.22
N ALA A 66 4.30 17.94 9.33
CA ALA A 66 5.06 19.11 9.71
C ALA A 66 6.19 19.35 8.73
N SER A 67 6.33 20.58 8.25
CA SER A 67 7.34 20.93 7.25
C SER A 67 8.11 22.20 7.59
N LEU A 68 9.36 22.24 7.14
CA LEU A 68 10.25 23.38 7.27
C LEU A 68 10.94 23.60 5.93
N GLY A 69 10.87 24.84 5.44
CA GLY A 69 11.62 25.30 4.28
C GLY A 69 12.58 26.43 4.67
N TYR A 70 13.78 26.40 4.12
CA TYR A 70 14.79 27.44 4.32
C TYR A 70 15.53 27.74 3.02
N THR A 71 15.71 29.02 2.72
CA THR A 71 16.43 29.46 1.53
C THR A 71 17.72 30.17 1.96
N VAL A 72 18.85 29.70 1.44
CA VAL A 72 20.18 30.28 1.67
C VAL A 72 20.56 31.13 0.47
N GLY A 73 20.62 32.44 0.68
CA GLY A 73 20.83 33.38 -0.43
C GLY A 73 19.76 33.27 -1.48
N ASN A 74 20.15 33.38 -2.77
CA ASN A 74 19.20 33.27 -3.89
C ASN A 74 19.32 31.93 -4.65
N ASN A 75 20.22 31.04 -4.20
CA ASN A 75 20.67 29.92 -5.00
C ASN A 75 20.34 28.56 -4.40
N LEU A 76 20.14 28.45 -3.08
CA LEU A 76 19.93 27.18 -2.41
C LEU A 76 18.61 27.20 -1.62
N ALA A 77 17.70 26.29 -1.92
CA ALA A 77 16.51 26.01 -1.13
C ALA A 77 16.62 24.63 -0.50
N LEU A 78 16.30 24.55 0.78
CA LEU A 78 16.28 23.32 1.56
C LEU A 78 14.87 23.10 2.10
N GLY A 79 14.42 21.84 2.11
CA GLY A 79 13.13 21.45 2.65
C GLY A 79 13.29 20.18 3.49
N ALA A 80 12.54 20.14 4.59
CA ALA A 80 12.35 18.95 5.40
C ALA A 80 10.88 18.81 5.74
N GLU A 81 10.37 17.59 5.69
CA GLU A 81 8.98 17.25 6.02
C GLU A 81 8.96 15.96 6.83
N TYR A 82 8.15 15.96 7.86
CA TYR A 82 7.84 14.78 8.66
C TYR A 82 6.35 14.52 8.61
N GLU A 83 5.97 13.29 8.31
CA GLU A 83 4.59 12.82 8.25
C GLU A 83 4.42 11.60 9.16
N TYR A 84 3.31 11.57 9.85
CA TYR A 84 2.91 10.45 10.70
C TYR A 84 1.49 10.02 10.37
N GLU A 85 1.30 8.71 10.17
CA GLU A 85 0.02 8.08 9.89
C GLU A 85 -0.04 6.74 10.62
N ASP A 86 -1.09 6.51 11.41
CA ASP A 86 -1.24 5.27 12.18
C ASP A 86 -2.17 4.28 11.49
N TYR A 87 -1.60 3.38 10.69
CA TYR A 87 -2.35 2.36 9.97
C TYR A 87 -3.07 1.37 10.86
N SER A 88 -2.67 1.19 12.13
CA SER A 88 -3.41 0.35 13.08
C SER A 88 -4.80 0.91 13.42
N SER A 89 -5.02 2.20 13.16
CA SER A 89 -6.30 2.87 13.40
C SER A 89 -7.28 2.81 12.22
N MET A 90 -6.93 2.14 11.13
CA MET A 90 -7.86 1.91 10.00
C MET A 90 -9.10 1.16 10.45
N LYS A 91 -10.23 1.47 9.82
CA LYS A 91 -11.50 0.78 10.10
C LYS A 91 -12.14 0.26 8.83
N PHE A 92 -12.55 -0.98 8.91
CA PHE A 92 -13.34 -1.64 7.88
C PHE A 92 -14.80 -1.69 8.35
N LYS A 93 -15.72 -1.40 7.46
CA LYS A 93 -17.15 -1.37 7.76
C LYS A 93 -17.95 -2.04 6.65
N TYR A 94 -19.04 -2.68 7.04
CA TYR A 94 -20.03 -3.15 6.09
C TYR A 94 -20.68 -1.99 5.32
N PRO A 95 -21.34 -2.26 4.17
CA PRO A 95 -22.04 -1.23 3.40
C PRO A 95 -23.05 -0.44 4.23
N GLU A 96 -23.71 -1.08 5.19
CA GLU A 96 -24.71 -0.51 6.10
C GLU A 96 -24.07 0.45 7.13
N GLY A 97 -22.80 0.26 7.45
CA GLY A 97 -22.02 1.14 8.32
C GLY A 97 -21.50 0.48 9.59
N ASP A 98 -21.93 -0.73 9.90
CA ASP A 98 -21.45 -1.51 11.04
C ASP A 98 -19.97 -1.87 10.86
N GLU A 99 -19.24 -1.95 11.95
CA GLU A 99 -17.82 -2.27 11.91
C GLU A 99 -17.58 -3.75 11.60
N MET A 100 -16.68 -4.01 10.65
CA MET A 100 -16.15 -5.34 10.38
C MET A 100 -15.05 -5.62 11.43
N ALA A 101 -15.47 -6.11 12.59
CA ALA A 101 -14.62 -6.23 13.77
C ALA A 101 -13.39 -7.12 13.57
N TRP A 102 -13.51 -8.15 12.73
CA TRP A 102 -12.38 -9.03 12.40
C TRP A 102 -11.32 -8.29 11.59
N GLU A 103 -11.69 -7.70 10.47
CA GLU A 103 -10.78 -7.01 9.56
C GLU A 103 -10.15 -5.76 10.22
N THR A 104 -10.93 -5.03 11.02
CA THR A 104 -10.45 -3.90 11.82
C THR A 104 -9.48 -4.37 12.91
N GLY A 105 -9.79 -5.49 13.58
CA GLY A 105 -8.92 -6.09 14.59
C GLY A 105 -7.61 -6.61 14.00
N GLU A 106 -7.63 -7.20 12.81
CA GLU A 106 -6.42 -7.62 12.09
C GLU A 106 -5.52 -6.42 11.72
N ALA A 107 -6.12 -5.29 11.32
CA ALA A 107 -5.35 -4.07 11.06
C ALA A 107 -4.65 -3.56 12.34
N ASP A 108 -5.36 -3.50 13.47
CA ASP A 108 -4.78 -3.12 14.76
C ASP A 108 -3.69 -4.11 15.23
N LEU A 109 -3.92 -5.41 15.03
CA LEU A 109 -3.00 -6.45 15.44
C LEU A 109 -1.71 -6.46 14.62
N CYS A 110 -1.81 -6.31 13.29
CA CYS A 110 -0.70 -6.51 12.36
C CYS A 110 0.00 -5.21 11.96
N MET A 111 -0.69 -4.09 11.95
CA MET A 111 -0.15 -2.82 11.45
C MET A 111 0.27 -1.89 12.60
N LYS A 112 0.99 -0.84 12.25
CA LYS A 112 1.49 0.17 13.19
C LYS A 112 1.58 1.54 12.55
N GLY A 113 1.91 2.53 13.36
CA GLY A 113 2.20 3.88 12.91
C GLY A 113 3.41 3.91 11.97
N VAL A 114 3.26 4.64 10.88
CA VAL A 114 4.29 4.91 9.88
C VAL A 114 4.78 6.33 10.03
N SER A 115 6.09 6.48 10.14
CA SER A 115 6.78 7.77 10.12
C SER A 115 7.50 7.91 8.79
N THR A 116 7.25 9.01 8.10
CA THR A 116 7.92 9.33 6.84
C THR A 116 8.69 10.64 6.98
N LEU A 117 9.98 10.61 6.71
CA LEU A 117 10.86 11.78 6.64
C LEU A 117 11.20 12.05 5.19
N ARG A 118 10.95 13.28 4.73
CA ARG A 118 11.31 13.75 3.39
C ARG A 118 12.28 14.91 3.50
N LEU A 119 13.41 14.81 2.81
CA LEU A 119 14.41 15.87 2.73
C LEU A 119 14.60 16.25 1.26
N GLY A 120 14.69 17.53 0.98
CA GLY A 120 14.88 18.04 -0.37
C GLY A 120 15.84 19.22 -0.42
N ALA A 121 16.60 19.32 -1.50
CA ALA A 121 17.45 20.44 -1.80
C ALA A 121 17.32 20.82 -3.28
N GLU A 122 17.25 22.12 -3.55
CA GLU A 122 17.38 22.69 -4.89
C GLU A 122 18.51 23.70 -4.89
N TYR A 123 19.46 23.52 -5.80
CA TYR A 123 20.57 24.45 -6.01
C TYR A 123 20.51 25.02 -7.42
N LYS A 124 20.53 26.35 -7.51
CA LYS A 124 20.55 27.12 -8.76
C LYS A 124 21.90 27.79 -8.95
N PRO A 125 22.89 27.12 -9.60
CA PRO A 125 24.18 27.76 -9.88
C PRO A 125 24.03 29.01 -10.76
N ILE A 126 23.08 29.01 -11.65
CA ILE A 126 22.64 30.15 -12.46
C ILE A 126 21.10 30.18 -12.52
N PRO A 127 20.49 31.35 -12.79
CA PRO A 127 19.01 31.45 -12.80
C PRO A 127 18.27 30.52 -13.78
N ALA A 128 18.98 30.11 -14.84
CA ALA A 128 18.41 29.21 -15.86
C ALA A 128 18.53 27.73 -15.53
N PHE A 129 19.37 27.34 -14.56
CA PHE A 129 19.68 25.93 -14.30
C PHE A 129 19.44 25.56 -12.84
N SER A 130 18.77 24.42 -12.62
CA SER A 130 18.45 23.89 -11.30
C SER A 130 18.95 22.46 -11.16
N LEU A 131 19.61 22.19 -10.05
CA LEU A 131 19.95 20.84 -9.59
C LEU A 131 19.08 20.52 -8.37
N ARG A 132 18.49 19.34 -8.34
CA ARG A 132 17.62 18.89 -7.24
C ARG A 132 18.06 17.55 -6.71
N ALA A 133 18.02 17.40 -5.41
CA ALA A 133 18.23 16.11 -4.74
C ALA A 133 17.17 15.94 -3.66
N GLY A 134 16.68 14.72 -3.50
CA GLY A 134 15.72 14.39 -2.47
C GLY A 134 15.99 13.02 -1.85
N TYR A 135 15.62 12.90 -0.61
CA TYR A 135 15.65 11.65 0.15
C TYR A 135 14.35 11.49 0.89
N ASN A 136 13.76 10.29 0.79
CA ASN A 136 12.58 9.92 1.53
C ASN A 136 12.86 8.62 2.30
N TYR A 137 12.57 8.63 3.59
CA TYR A 137 12.62 7.46 4.46
C TYR A 137 11.24 7.21 5.06
N SER A 138 10.70 6.01 4.88
CA SER A 138 9.44 5.58 5.48
C SER A 138 9.65 4.30 6.28
N THR A 139 9.12 4.28 7.50
CA THR A 139 9.16 3.08 8.34
C THR A 139 8.21 2.01 7.81
N ALA A 140 8.44 0.74 8.17
CA ALA A 140 7.54 -0.36 7.82
C ALA A 140 6.14 -0.16 8.43
N ALA A 141 5.10 -0.48 7.67
CA ALA A 141 3.71 -0.39 8.10
C ALA A 141 3.27 -1.57 8.97
N TYR A 142 3.91 -2.74 8.82
CA TYR A 142 3.60 -3.94 9.58
C TYR A 142 4.52 -4.12 10.78
N LYS A 143 3.99 -4.72 11.84
CA LYS A 143 4.77 -5.17 13.00
C LYS A 143 5.66 -6.35 12.60
N LYS A 144 6.80 -6.52 13.25
CA LYS A 144 7.76 -7.61 12.93
C LYS A 144 7.21 -9.02 13.15
N ASP A 145 6.20 -9.14 14.00
CA ASP A 145 5.55 -10.39 14.37
C ASP A 145 4.12 -10.51 13.82
N ALA A 146 3.76 -9.65 12.85
CA ALA A 146 2.43 -9.61 12.27
C ALA A 146 1.98 -10.98 11.73
N ILE A 147 2.87 -11.73 11.09
CA ILE A 147 2.56 -13.06 10.56
C ILE A 147 2.23 -14.07 11.66
N LYS A 148 2.80 -13.91 12.86
CA LYS A 148 2.55 -14.80 14.00
C LYS A 148 1.19 -14.57 14.64
N ALA A 149 0.60 -13.39 14.40
CA ALA A 149 -0.68 -13.00 14.92
C ALA A 149 -1.84 -13.54 14.06
N LEU A 150 -1.59 -13.94 12.82
CA LEU A 150 -2.59 -14.52 11.93
C LEU A 150 -2.97 -15.93 12.37
N PRO A 151 -4.25 -16.34 12.27
CA PRO A 151 -4.67 -17.69 12.59
C PRO A 151 -3.92 -18.74 11.76
N SER A 152 -3.40 -19.78 12.41
CA SER A 152 -2.61 -20.84 11.77
C SER A 152 -3.37 -21.71 10.77
N ASN A 153 -4.69 -21.62 10.78
CA ASN A 153 -5.58 -22.35 9.87
C ASN A 153 -6.05 -21.52 8.67
N SER A 154 -5.60 -20.30 8.55
CA SER A 154 -5.81 -19.54 7.31
C SER A 154 -5.07 -20.28 6.20
N ILE A 155 -5.81 -20.69 5.17
CA ILE A 155 -5.22 -21.22 3.94
C ILE A 155 -4.16 -20.22 3.51
N ASN A 156 -2.92 -20.68 3.46
CA ASN A 156 -1.76 -19.86 3.16
C ASN A 156 -1.96 -19.05 1.88
N THR A 157 -2.35 -17.84 2.04
CA THR A 157 -1.98 -16.80 1.10
C THR A 157 -0.68 -16.24 1.66
N ASP A 158 0.44 -16.66 1.11
CA ASP A 158 1.79 -16.35 1.59
C ASP A 158 2.12 -14.87 1.50
N THR A 159 1.42 -14.06 2.28
CA THR A 159 1.81 -12.68 2.47
C THR A 159 2.75 -12.64 3.67
N ASP A 160 4.04 -12.72 3.40
CA ASP A 160 5.06 -12.66 4.44
C ASP A 160 5.23 -11.23 4.95
N PHE A 161 4.37 -10.81 5.87
CA PHE A 161 4.45 -9.51 6.54
C PHE A 161 5.71 -9.37 7.41
N ALA A 162 6.34 -10.48 7.80
CA ALA A 162 7.59 -10.46 8.57
C ALA A 162 8.74 -9.82 7.77
N ASN A 163 8.65 -9.80 6.46
CA ASN A 163 9.59 -9.11 5.57
C ASN A 163 9.27 -7.63 5.32
N SER A 164 8.25 -7.08 5.96
CA SER A 164 7.97 -5.65 5.88
C SER A 164 9.15 -4.84 6.39
N LYS A 165 9.73 -4.02 5.52
CA LYS A 165 10.92 -3.22 5.78
C LYS A 165 10.63 -1.73 5.64
N SER A 166 11.51 -0.91 6.20
CA SER A 166 11.56 0.50 5.89
C SER A 166 11.98 0.69 4.44
N MET A 167 11.45 1.73 3.81
CA MET A 167 11.75 2.10 2.45
C MET A 167 12.63 3.35 2.42
N ASN A 168 13.66 3.32 1.58
CA ASN A 168 14.53 4.45 1.30
C ASN A 168 14.41 4.80 -0.17
N THR A 169 14.09 6.04 -0.46
CA THR A 169 13.97 6.53 -1.83
C THR A 169 14.90 7.72 -2.03
N PHE A 170 15.68 7.68 -3.08
CA PHE A 170 16.53 8.79 -3.51
C PHE A 170 16.02 9.36 -4.82
N THR A 171 16.08 10.69 -4.96
CA THR A 171 15.69 11.37 -6.18
C THR A 171 16.77 12.37 -6.58
N LEU A 172 17.05 12.41 -7.87
CA LEU A 172 17.92 13.41 -8.48
C LEU A 172 17.18 14.09 -9.63
N GLY A 173 17.35 15.38 -9.79
CA GLY A 173 16.69 16.12 -10.85
C GLY A 173 17.55 17.26 -11.40
N ILE A 174 17.35 17.53 -12.66
CA ILE A 174 17.93 18.69 -13.34
C ILE A 174 16.82 19.47 -14.03
N GLY A 175 16.89 20.79 -13.97
CA GLY A 175 15.93 21.67 -14.63
C GLY A 175 16.65 22.75 -15.42
N TYR A 176 16.15 23.09 -16.59
CA TYR A 176 16.65 24.16 -17.42
C TYR A 176 15.52 25.05 -17.91
N ARG A 177 15.70 26.37 -17.77
CA ARG A 177 14.74 27.37 -18.24
C ARG A 177 15.39 28.23 -19.33
N PHE A 178 14.72 28.28 -20.46
CA PHE A 178 15.12 29.10 -21.60
C PHE A 178 13.94 29.96 -22.06
N SER A 179 14.05 31.29 -21.83
CA SER A 179 12.96 32.24 -22.16
C SER A 179 11.60 31.81 -21.56
N SER A 180 10.62 31.49 -22.40
CA SER A 180 9.29 31.03 -22.02
C SER A 180 9.16 29.50 -21.91
N PHE A 181 10.24 28.78 -22.16
CA PHE A 181 10.29 27.31 -22.13
C PHE A 181 11.09 26.82 -20.93
N TYR A 182 10.65 25.72 -20.31
CA TYR A 182 11.42 24.99 -19.31
C TYR A 182 11.34 23.49 -19.57
N ALA A 183 12.40 22.78 -19.18
CA ALA A 183 12.48 21.33 -19.22
C ALA A 183 13.05 20.82 -17.90
N ASP A 184 12.42 19.78 -17.36
CA ASP A 184 12.86 19.09 -16.15
C ASP A 184 13.04 17.60 -16.45
N LEU A 185 14.11 17.03 -15.91
CA LEU A 185 14.38 15.61 -15.89
C LEU A 185 14.59 15.17 -14.45
N ALA A 186 13.91 14.12 -14.03
CA ALA A 186 14.09 13.55 -12.70
C ALA A 186 14.26 12.03 -12.79
N TYR A 187 15.09 11.51 -11.91
CA TYR A 187 15.31 10.09 -11.71
C TYR A 187 15.08 9.72 -10.25
N LYS A 188 14.30 8.66 -10.03
CA LYS A 188 13.99 8.11 -8.71
C LYS A 188 14.50 6.67 -8.63
N PHE A 189 15.06 6.30 -7.49
CA PHE A 189 15.41 4.91 -7.15
C PHE A 189 15.10 4.61 -5.69
N ASP A 190 14.64 3.40 -5.44
CA ASP A 190 14.21 2.88 -4.14
C ASP A 190 15.16 1.75 -3.68
#